data_5b4afaec6d452e1e9bf63527d3513d48
#
_entry.id   5b4afaec6d452e1e9bf63527d3513d48
#
_cell.length_a   1.000
_cell.length_b   1.000
_cell.length_c   1.000
_cell.angle_alpha   90.00
_cell.angle_beta   90.00
_cell.angle_gamma   90.00
#
_symmetry.space_group_name_H-M   'P 1'
#
loop_
_entity.id
_entity.type
_entity.pdbx_description
1 polymer ?
#
loop_
_entity_poly.entity_id
_entity_poly.type
_entity_poly.pdbx_seq_one_letter_code
_entity_poly.pdbx_strand_id
1 'polypeptide(L)'
;QVEEFVAALPVNKISGVGRVTGERMAGLNLKTCGDLQQLSRLELGQHFGSFGERLYHLCRGEDSRPIQTGRRRKSVSVERTYDKDQLTLTDWLRELEGLIEKLKERFAKLDQHYLISGLTAKVKYQDFVSMSCDKAGNDLDSAHFEALFRQLWERREGPARLLGIGARLRDLKAPQQ
;
A
#
# COMPACT_ATOMS: atom_id res chain seq x y z
N GLN A 1 28.08 9.91 17.45
CA GLN A 1 26.96 10.81 17.08
C GLN A 1 25.85 10.08 16.31
N VAL A 2 26.17 9.31 15.23
CA VAL A 2 25.12 8.58 14.46
C VAL A 2 24.52 7.47 15.30
N GLU A 3 25.32 6.67 15.96
CA GLU A 3 24.88 5.53 16.77
C GLU A 3 23.99 5.97 17.93
N GLU A 4 24.37 7.03 18.65
CA GLU A 4 23.62 7.61 19.77
C GLU A 4 22.26 8.15 19.28
N PHE A 5 22.27 8.88 18.15
CA PHE A 5 21.06 9.39 17.54
C PHE A 5 20.11 8.25 17.14
N VAL A 6 20.63 7.23 16.48
CA VAL A 6 19.82 6.08 16.03
C VAL A 6 19.28 5.29 17.22
N ALA A 7 20.10 5.04 18.25
CA ALA A 7 19.66 4.31 19.44
C ALA A 7 18.46 4.98 20.15
N ALA A 8 18.39 6.31 20.16
CA ALA A 8 17.30 7.06 20.75
C ALA A 8 16.01 7.08 19.92
N LEU A 9 16.05 6.68 18.63
CA LEU A 9 14.89 6.72 17.76
C LEU A 9 13.83 5.69 18.19
N PRO A 10 12.55 6.08 18.22
CA PRO A 10 11.45 5.14 18.41
C PRO A 10 11.39 4.10 17.27
N VAL A 11 11.08 2.85 17.59
CA VAL A 11 11.03 1.72 16.62
C VAL A 11 10.09 1.98 15.44
N ASN A 12 9.02 2.76 15.63
CA ASN A 12 8.07 3.09 14.57
C ASN A 12 8.64 4.04 13.49
N LYS A 13 9.85 4.58 13.68
CA LYS A 13 10.60 5.34 12.66
C LYS A 13 11.39 4.43 11.72
N ILE A 14 11.57 3.17 12.06
CA ILE A 14 12.24 2.19 11.19
C ILE A 14 11.36 1.87 9.99
N SER A 15 11.92 1.97 8.79
CA SER A 15 11.22 1.56 7.56
C SER A 15 10.79 0.08 7.60
N GLY A 16 9.49 -0.17 7.49
CA GLY A 16 8.89 -1.50 7.59
C GLY A 16 8.26 -1.80 8.96
N VAL A 17 8.43 -0.94 9.95
CA VAL A 17 7.70 -1.02 11.22
C VAL A 17 6.40 -0.25 11.10
N GLY A 18 5.33 -0.97 10.74
CA GLY A 18 3.96 -0.46 10.77
C GLY A 18 3.28 -0.70 12.13
N ARG A 19 1.97 -0.38 12.21
CA ARG A 19 1.18 -0.53 13.45
C ARG A 19 1.30 -1.91 14.08
N VAL A 20 1.05 -2.97 13.31
CA VAL A 20 1.07 -4.37 13.82
C VAL A 20 2.45 -4.76 14.35
N THR A 21 3.51 -4.44 13.62
CA THR A 21 4.88 -4.73 14.07
C THR A 21 5.24 -3.90 15.30
N GLY A 22 4.83 -2.63 15.34
CA GLY A 22 5.04 -1.75 16.48
C GLY A 22 4.31 -2.24 17.74
N GLU A 23 3.07 -2.69 17.63
CA GLU A 23 2.31 -3.29 18.73
C GLU A 23 3.01 -4.57 19.27
N ARG A 24 3.51 -5.42 18.37
CA ARG A 24 4.29 -6.61 18.76
C ARG A 24 5.58 -6.23 19.47
N MET A 25 6.30 -5.20 19.00
CA MET A 25 7.50 -4.69 19.65
C MET A 25 7.17 -4.14 21.04
N ALA A 26 6.10 -3.38 21.17
CA ALA A 26 5.64 -2.85 22.46
C ALA A 26 5.33 -3.98 23.47
N GLY A 27 4.72 -5.07 23.02
CA GLY A 27 4.48 -6.26 23.85
C GLY A 27 5.76 -6.95 24.34
N LEU A 28 6.89 -6.71 23.66
CA LEU A 28 8.22 -7.18 24.06
C LEU A 28 9.04 -6.09 24.78
N ASN A 29 8.44 -4.97 25.15
CA ASN A 29 9.09 -3.79 25.73
C ASN A 29 10.18 -3.14 24.83
N LEU A 30 10.14 -3.38 23.52
CA LEU A 30 11.06 -2.79 22.56
C LEU A 30 10.46 -1.48 22.01
N LYS A 31 10.91 -0.36 22.53
CA LYS A 31 10.37 0.98 22.22
C LYS A 31 11.28 1.82 21.32
N THR A 32 12.58 1.60 21.43
CA THR A 32 13.61 2.35 20.73
C THR A 32 14.51 1.43 19.89
N CYS A 33 15.26 2.01 18.96
CA CYS A 33 16.31 1.29 18.25
C CYS A 33 17.37 0.73 19.22
N GLY A 34 17.67 1.45 20.30
CA GLY A 34 18.57 1.01 21.35
C GLY A 34 18.11 -0.29 22.02
N ASP A 35 16.80 -0.43 22.25
CA ASP A 35 16.25 -1.69 22.81
C ASP A 35 16.46 -2.85 21.82
N LEU A 36 16.22 -2.61 20.51
CA LEU A 36 16.48 -3.62 19.48
C LEU A 36 17.97 -3.98 19.34
N GLN A 37 18.87 -3.04 19.58
CA GLN A 37 20.31 -3.25 19.53
C GLN A 37 20.81 -4.23 20.61
N GLN A 38 20.06 -4.38 21.71
CA GLN A 38 20.39 -5.35 22.77
C GLN A 38 20.12 -6.81 22.36
N LEU A 39 19.30 -7.00 21.33
CA LEU A 39 18.97 -8.32 20.82
C LEU A 39 19.97 -8.78 19.76
N SER A 40 20.32 -10.06 19.80
CA SER A 40 21.10 -10.72 18.76
C SER A 40 20.31 -10.86 17.46
N ARG A 41 21.01 -11.14 16.36
CA ARG A 41 20.37 -11.49 15.08
C ARG A 41 19.41 -12.66 15.20
N LEU A 42 19.80 -13.67 15.99
CA LEU A 42 19.00 -14.87 16.20
C LEU A 42 17.69 -14.52 16.91
N GLU A 43 17.74 -13.77 18.00
CA GLU A 43 16.56 -13.34 18.75
C GLU A 43 15.62 -12.46 17.90
N LEU A 44 16.17 -11.52 17.15
CA LEU A 44 15.39 -10.72 16.21
C LEU A 44 14.75 -11.59 15.13
N GLY A 45 15.46 -12.62 14.62
CA GLY A 45 14.91 -13.59 13.69
C GLY A 45 13.79 -14.43 14.28
N GLN A 46 13.91 -14.87 15.52
CA GLN A 46 12.85 -15.61 16.25
C GLN A 46 11.60 -14.76 16.47
N HIS A 47 11.76 -13.47 16.82
CA HIS A 47 10.65 -12.58 17.07
C HIS A 47 10.02 -12.02 15.79
N PHE A 48 10.77 -11.75 14.73
CA PHE A 48 10.28 -11.00 13.57
C PHE A 48 10.49 -11.71 12.22
N GLY A 49 10.91 -12.97 12.25
CA GLY A 49 11.14 -13.79 11.04
C GLY A 49 12.19 -13.17 10.12
N SER A 50 11.96 -13.23 8.82
CA SER A 50 12.88 -12.65 7.81
C SER A 50 13.08 -11.12 7.96
N PHE A 51 12.18 -10.43 8.63
CA PHE A 51 12.34 -9.00 8.93
C PHE A 51 13.37 -8.77 10.05
N GLY A 52 13.60 -9.75 10.93
CA GLY A 52 14.56 -9.65 12.04
C GLY A 52 15.98 -9.36 11.58
N GLU A 53 16.42 -10.00 10.48
CA GLU A 53 17.73 -9.71 9.88
C GLU A 53 17.86 -8.24 9.44
N ARG A 54 16.82 -7.72 8.82
CA ARG A 54 16.78 -6.30 8.44
C ARG A 54 16.75 -5.37 9.64
N LEU A 55 15.99 -5.71 10.68
CA LEU A 55 15.91 -4.92 11.91
C LEU A 55 17.26 -4.79 12.59
N TYR A 56 18.08 -5.89 12.58
CA TYR A 56 19.40 -5.88 13.14
C TYR A 56 20.30 -4.78 12.57
N HIS A 57 20.24 -4.58 11.26
CA HIS A 57 20.99 -3.52 10.56
C HIS A 57 20.32 -2.16 10.69
N LEU A 58 19.01 -2.07 10.41
CA LEU A 58 18.32 -0.79 10.41
C LEU A 58 18.31 -0.09 11.77
N CYS A 59 18.21 -0.84 12.88
CA CYS A 59 18.29 -0.24 14.22
C CYS A 59 19.70 0.27 14.58
N ARG A 60 20.72 -0.08 13.80
CA ARG A 60 22.10 0.44 13.92
C ARG A 60 22.40 1.55 12.91
N GLY A 61 21.41 1.97 12.11
CA GLY A 61 21.58 2.97 11.07
C GLY A 61 22.25 2.43 9.80
N GLU A 62 22.30 1.11 9.64
CA GLU A 62 22.91 0.46 8.49
C GLU A 62 21.82 0.09 7.46
N ASP A 63 21.91 0.62 6.25
CA ASP A 63 21.08 0.22 5.13
C ASP A 63 21.94 0.10 3.86
N SER A 64 22.41 -1.10 3.61
CA SER A 64 23.26 -1.44 2.46
C SER A 64 22.47 -1.83 1.20
N ARG A 65 21.14 -1.68 1.21
CA ARG A 65 20.30 -2.11 0.08
C ARG A 65 20.55 -1.22 -1.13
N PRO A 66 20.82 -1.80 -2.31
CA PRO A 66 20.90 -1.02 -3.53
C PRO A 66 19.54 -0.45 -3.94
N ILE A 67 19.54 0.68 -4.60
CA ILE A 67 18.33 1.24 -5.22
C ILE A 67 17.94 0.33 -6.39
N GLN A 68 16.76 -0.25 -6.31
CA GLN A 68 16.24 -1.10 -7.38
C GLN A 68 15.31 -0.29 -8.28
N THR A 69 15.75 0.04 -9.47
CA THR A 69 14.99 0.79 -10.48
C THR A 69 14.14 -0.09 -11.39
N GLY A 70 14.46 -1.38 -11.53
CA GLY A 70 13.83 -2.33 -12.46
C GLY A 70 12.77 -3.24 -11.83
N ARG A 71 12.07 -2.81 -10.77
CA ARG A 71 11.02 -3.66 -10.16
C ARG A 71 9.86 -3.88 -11.12
N ARG A 72 9.47 -5.15 -11.26
CA ARG A 72 8.24 -5.52 -11.97
C ARG A 72 7.03 -4.83 -11.33
N ARG A 73 6.21 -4.23 -12.17
CA ARG A 73 5.00 -3.57 -11.71
C ARG A 73 3.93 -4.61 -11.41
N LYS A 74 3.33 -4.55 -10.23
CA LYS A 74 2.26 -5.46 -9.79
C LYS A 74 0.87 -4.86 -9.97
N SER A 75 0.78 -3.56 -10.07
CA SER A 75 -0.49 -2.83 -10.24
C SER A 75 -0.27 -1.47 -10.88
N VAL A 76 -1.33 -0.91 -11.43
CA VAL A 76 -1.44 0.47 -11.86
C VAL A 76 -2.73 1.05 -11.26
N SER A 77 -2.68 2.25 -10.73
CA SER A 77 -3.83 2.90 -10.09
C SER A 77 -3.83 4.40 -10.31
N VAL A 78 -4.99 4.99 -10.16
CA VAL A 78 -5.22 6.43 -10.08
C VAL A 78 -6.07 6.73 -8.87
N GLU A 79 -5.74 7.81 -8.17
CA GLU A 79 -6.50 8.32 -7.04
C GLU A 79 -6.68 9.82 -7.20
N ARG A 80 -7.82 10.35 -6.76
CA ARG A 80 -8.09 11.77 -6.71
C ARG A 80 -8.60 12.15 -5.33
N THR A 81 -7.92 13.08 -4.68
CA THR A 81 -8.42 13.78 -3.49
C THR A 81 -9.21 14.99 -3.96
N TYR A 82 -10.37 15.21 -3.38
CA TYR A 82 -11.28 16.29 -3.76
C TYR A 82 -11.18 17.44 -2.74
N ASP A 83 -11.30 18.66 -3.22
CA ASP A 83 -11.35 19.85 -2.35
C ASP A 83 -12.64 19.88 -1.53
N LYS A 84 -13.73 19.36 -2.12
CA LYS A 84 -15.03 19.14 -1.45
C LYS A 84 -15.36 17.66 -1.50
N ASP A 85 -15.74 17.10 -0.36
CA ASP A 85 -16.09 15.70 -0.27
C ASP A 85 -17.26 15.35 -1.20
N GLN A 86 -17.19 14.18 -1.82
CA GLN A 86 -18.23 13.62 -2.67
C GLN A 86 -19.28 12.97 -1.77
N LEU A 87 -20.46 13.58 -1.67
CA LEU A 87 -21.44 13.30 -0.61
C LEU A 87 -22.26 12.04 -0.85
N THR A 88 -22.55 11.74 -2.11
CA THR A 88 -23.46 10.66 -2.51
C THR A 88 -22.80 9.67 -3.45
N LEU A 89 -23.40 8.48 -3.57
CA LEU A 89 -22.96 7.49 -4.57
C LEU A 89 -23.02 8.08 -5.99
N THR A 90 -24.01 8.90 -6.30
CA THR A 90 -24.12 9.57 -7.60
C THR A 90 -22.92 10.49 -7.87
N ASP A 91 -22.43 11.19 -6.84
CA ASP A 91 -21.23 12.00 -6.97
C ASP A 91 -20.00 11.13 -7.23
N TRP A 92 -19.86 10.00 -6.53
CA TRP A 92 -18.76 9.07 -6.77
C TRP A 92 -18.77 8.52 -8.21
N LEU A 93 -19.94 8.12 -8.71
CA LEU A 93 -20.09 7.58 -10.06
C LEU A 93 -19.86 8.64 -11.14
N ARG A 94 -20.16 9.90 -10.89
CA ARG A 94 -19.86 11.01 -11.81
C ARG A 94 -18.35 11.19 -12.01
N GLU A 95 -17.55 10.97 -10.96
CA GLU A 95 -16.09 11.10 -11.03
C GLU A 95 -15.41 9.89 -11.70
N LEU A 96 -16.15 8.78 -11.86
CA LEU A 96 -15.60 7.51 -12.32
C LEU A 96 -15.04 7.59 -13.75
N GLU A 97 -15.72 8.25 -14.68
CA GLU A 97 -15.27 8.35 -16.07
C GLU A 97 -13.88 8.99 -16.18
N GLY A 98 -13.67 10.11 -15.50
CA GLY A 98 -12.37 10.78 -15.48
C GLY A 98 -11.25 9.97 -14.79
N LEU A 99 -11.59 9.11 -13.83
CA LEU A 99 -10.65 8.19 -13.22
C LEU A 99 -10.27 7.05 -14.19
N ILE A 100 -11.24 6.51 -14.92
CA ILE A 100 -11.02 5.44 -15.91
C ILE A 100 -10.15 5.92 -17.06
N GLU A 101 -10.42 7.11 -17.61
CA GLU A 101 -9.58 7.69 -18.67
C GLU A 101 -8.12 7.78 -18.25
N LYS A 102 -7.87 8.35 -17.07
CA LYS A 102 -6.51 8.44 -16.51
C LYS A 102 -5.88 7.08 -16.25
N LEU A 103 -6.68 6.09 -15.82
CA LEU A 103 -6.18 4.74 -15.61
C LEU A 103 -5.80 4.08 -16.94
N LYS A 104 -6.63 4.22 -17.98
CA LYS A 104 -6.35 3.77 -19.34
C LYS A 104 -5.07 4.40 -19.89
N GLU A 105 -4.90 5.71 -19.72
CA GLU A 105 -3.68 6.42 -20.13
C GLU A 105 -2.42 5.90 -19.42
N ARG A 106 -2.52 5.63 -18.10
CA ARG A 106 -1.41 5.06 -17.34
C ARG A 106 -1.09 3.62 -17.75
N PHE A 107 -2.12 2.83 -18.01
CA PHE A 107 -1.97 1.45 -18.46
C PHE A 107 -1.34 1.39 -19.86
N ALA A 108 -1.77 2.24 -20.78
CA ALA A 108 -1.24 2.31 -22.14
C ALA A 108 0.27 2.67 -22.21
N LYS A 109 0.81 3.30 -21.16
CA LYS A 109 2.26 3.59 -21.04
C LYS A 109 3.08 2.42 -20.52
N LEU A 110 2.44 1.31 -20.16
CA LEU A 110 3.12 0.09 -19.70
C LEU A 110 3.55 -0.75 -20.90
N ASP A 111 4.58 -1.57 -20.68
CA ASP A 111 5.00 -2.54 -21.70
C ASP A 111 3.88 -3.53 -22.02
N GLN A 112 3.80 -3.95 -23.28
CA GLN A 112 2.74 -4.83 -23.81
C GLN A 112 2.66 -6.22 -23.15
N HIS A 113 3.67 -6.59 -22.35
CA HIS A 113 3.68 -7.86 -21.62
C HIS A 113 2.90 -7.85 -20.31
N TYR A 114 2.34 -6.69 -19.91
CA TYR A 114 1.45 -6.61 -18.76
C TYR A 114 0.00 -6.86 -19.17
N LEU A 115 -0.64 -7.81 -18.50
CA LEU A 115 -2.08 -8.05 -18.60
C LEU A 115 -2.78 -7.67 -17.31
N ILE A 116 -4.01 -7.21 -17.43
CA ILE A 116 -4.89 -7.00 -16.29
C ILE A 116 -5.32 -8.36 -15.74
N SER A 117 -5.23 -8.54 -14.42
CA SER A 117 -5.62 -9.77 -13.71
C SER A 117 -6.60 -9.53 -12.57
N GLY A 118 -7.02 -8.31 -12.38
CA GLY A 118 -8.01 -7.91 -11.39
C GLY A 118 -8.14 -6.41 -11.30
N LEU A 119 -9.25 -5.97 -10.73
CA LEU A 119 -9.63 -4.58 -10.57
C LEU A 119 -9.79 -4.27 -9.09
N THR A 120 -9.54 -3.03 -8.71
CA THR A 120 -9.71 -2.54 -7.34
C THR A 120 -10.37 -1.16 -7.36
N ALA A 121 -11.25 -0.93 -6.40
CA ALA A 121 -11.73 0.41 -6.07
C ALA A 121 -11.38 0.73 -4.61
N LYS A 122 -11.12 2.00 -4.34
CA LYS A 122 -10.76 2.52 -3.03
C LYS A 122 -11.53 3.81 -2.75
N VAL A 123 -11.99 3.93 -1.54
CA VAL A 123 -12.53 5.18 -1.00
C VAL A 123 -11.81 5.54 0.28
N LYS A 124 -11.54 6.82 0.47
CA LYS A 124 -11.14 7.38 1.75
C LYS A 124 -12.20 8.39 2.17
N TYR A 125 -12.82 8.13 3.30
CA TYR A 125 -13.90 8.96 3.84
C TYR A 125 -13.36 10.24 4.50
N GLN A 126 -14.25 11.17 4.83
CA GLN A 126 -13.93 12.45 5.50
C GLN A 126 -13.23 12.26 6.85
N ASP A 127 -13.51 11.15 7.56
CA ASP A 127 -12.87 10.77 8.83
C ASP A 127 -11.52 10.04 8.62
N PHE A 128 -10.98 10.05 7.42
CA PHE A 128 -9.73 9.42 7.01
C PHE A 128 -9.71 7.88 7.05
N VAL A 129 -10.83 7.24 7.37
CA VAL A 129 -10.96 5.78 7.21
C VAL A 129 -10.93 5.43 5.72
N SER A 130 -10.15 4.42 5.37
CA SER A 130 -10.05 3.95 3.98
C SER A 130 -10.64 2.55 3.87
N MET A 131 -11.41 2.35 2.80
CA MET A 131 -11.92 1.04 2.41
C MET A 131 -11.56 0.74 0.96
N SER A 132 -11.37 -0.52 0.64
CA SER A 132 -11.16 -0.99 -0.71
C SER A 132 -11.89 -2.31 -0.96
N CYS A 133 -12.19 -2.57 -2.21
CA CYS A 133 -12.68 -3.86 -2.66
C CYS A 133 -12.02 -4.23 -3.98
N ASP A 134 -11.92 -5.52 -4.22
CA ASP A 134 -11.27 -6.11 -5.38
C ASP A 134 -12.22 -7.03 -6.10
N LYS A 135 -12.05 -7.14 -7.42
CA LYS A 135 -12.76 -8.06 -8.29
C LYS A 135 -11.80 -8.67 -9.31
N ALA A 136 -11.99 -9.92 -9.67
CA ALA A 136 -11.34 -10.50 -10.86
C ALA A 136 -11.85 -9.78 -12.12
N GLY A 137 -10.95 -9.48 -13.05
CA GLY A 137 -11.26 -8.80 -14.30
C GLY A 137 -10.03 -8.68 -15.17
N ASN A 138 -10.23 -8.51 -16.46
CA ASN A 138 -9.19 -8.48 -17.47
C ASN A 138 -9.24 -7.23 -18.37
N ASP A 139 -10.16 -6.31 -18.10
CA ASP A 139 -10.34 -5.06 -18.85
C ASP A 139 -10.67 -3.90 -17.90
N LEU A 140 -10.69 -2.68 -18.44
CA LEU A 140 -11.00 -1.45 -17.70
C LEU A 140 -12.40 -0.94 -18.04
N ASP A 141 -13.40 -1.83 -18.09
CA ASP A 141 -14.78 -1.45 -18.34
C ASP A 141 -15.35 -0.69 -17.12
N SER A 142 -16.10 0.37 -17.41
CA SER A 142 -16.73 1.24 -16.41
C SER A 142 -17.72 0.49 -15.52
N ALA A 143 -18.49 -0.46 -16.08
CA ALA A 143 -19.47 -1.24 -15.34
C ALA A 143 -18.84 -2.03 -14.18
N HIS A 144 -17.60 -2.49 -14.35
CA HIS A 144 -16.87 -3.20 -13.31
C HIS A 144 -16.52 -2.28 -12.13
N PHE A 145 -16.04 -1.08 -12.39
CA PHE A 145 -15.69 -0.11 -11.35
C PHE A 145 -16.93 0.49 -10.69
N GLU A 146 -18.01 0.71 -11.46
CA GLU A 146 -19.30 1.11 -10.90
C GLU A 146 -19.80 0.08 -9.88
N ALA A 147 -19.77 -1.21 -10.21
CA ALA A 147 -20.14 -2.28 -9.29
C ALA A 147 -19.28 -2.28 -8.01
N LEU A 148 -17.96 -2.02 -8.12
CA LEU A 148 -17.07 -1.91 -6.98
C LEU A 148 -17.40 -0.70 -6.09
N PHE A 149 -17.71 0.47 -6.67
CA PHE A 149 -18.12 1.64 -5.89
C PHE A 149 -19.47 1.42 -5.21
N ARG A 150 -20.44 0.77 -5.88
CA ARG A 150 -21.72 0.39 -5.25
C ARG A 150 -21.48 -0.56 -4.07
N GLN A 151 -20.63 -1.56 -4.21
CA GLN A 151 -20.27 -2.47 -3.13
C GLN A 151 -19.58 -1.76 -1.95
N LEU A 152 -18.73 -0.76 -2.19
CA LEU A 152 -18.14 0.06 -1.12
C LEU A 152 -19.20 0.91 -0.42
N TRP A 153 -20.13 1.50 -1.17
CA TRP A 153 -21.23 2.28 -0.63
C TRP A 153 -22.14 1.45 0.26
N GLU A 154 -22.54 0.26 -0.19
CA GLU A 154 -23.34 -0.69 0.61
C GLU A 154 -22.68 -1.08 1.93
N ARG A 155 -21.34 -1.19 1.96
CA ARG A 155 -20.60 -1.47 3.20
C ARG A 155 -20.54 -0.29 4.15
N ARG A 156 -20.47 0.91 3.61
CA ARG A 156 -20.46 2.14 4.35
C ARG A 156 -20.84 3.31 3.46
N GLU A 157 -21.98 3.90 3.73
CA GLU A 157 -22.40 5.18 3.17
C GLU A 157 -21.60 6.32 3.83
N GLY A 158 -21.40 7.40 3.08
CA GLY A 158 -20.83 8.63 3.62
C GLY A 158 -19.94 9.40 2.65
N PRO A 159 -19.58 10.62 3.03
CA PRO A 159 -18.79 11.51 2.18
C PRO A 159 -17.39 10.95 1.91
N ALA A 160 -17.00 10.91 0.64
CA ALA A 160 -15.67 10.51 0.19
C ALA A 160 -14.76 11.72 -0.04
N ARG A 161 -13.67 11.77 0.68
CA ARG A 161 -12.57 12.72 0.47
C ARG A 161 -11.68 12.32 -0.71
N LEU A 162 -11.52 11.01 -0.95
CA LEU A 162 -10.71 10.48 -2.03
C LEU A 162 -11.40 9.27 -2.65
N LEU A 163 -11.41 9.24 -3.97
CA LEU A 163 -11.79 8.08 -4.77
C LEU A 163 -10.58 7.59 -5.58
N GLY A 164 -10.46 6.28 -5.71
CA GLY A 164 -9.39 5.65 -6.47
C GLY A 164 -9.85 4.37 -7.14
N ILE A 165 -9.25 4.09 -8.27
CA ILE A 165 -9.41 2.82 -9.00
C ILE A 165 -8.05 2.31 -9.46
N GLY A 166 -7.95 1.00 -9.68
CA GLY A 166 -6.71 0.39 -10.12
C GLY A 166 -6.92 -0.96 -10.76
N ALA A 167 -5.85 -1.43 -11.38
CA ALA A 167 -5.77 -2.77 -11.94
C ALA A 167 -4.55 -3.51 -11.39
N ARG A 168 -4.75 -4.75 -10.98
CA ARG A 168 -3.64 -5.69 -10.73
C ARG A 168 -3.11 -6.18 -12.06
N LEU A 169 -1.81 -6.35 -12.12
CA LEU A 169 -1.10 -6.72 -13.33
C LEU A 169 -0.47 -8.10 -13.20
N ARG A 170 -0.55 -8.88 -14.26
CA ARG A 170 0.21 -10.10 -14.49
C ARG A 170 1.27 -9.82 -15.56
N ASP A 171 2.52 -10.07 -15.21
CA ASP A 171 3.66 -9.94 -16.11
C ASP A 171 3.86 -11.26 -16.85
N LEU A 172 3.68 -11.27 -18.17
CA LEU A 172 3.85 -12.46 -19.00
C LEU A 172 5.31 -12.91 -19.15
N LYS A 173 6.28 -12.01 -18.87
CA LYS A 173 7.72 -12.33 -18.85
C LYS A 173 8.18 -12.86 -17.48
N ALA A 174 7.29 -12.92 -16.49
CA ALA A 174 7.65 -13.50 -15.20
C ALA A 174 7.83 -15.02 -15.34
N PRO A 175 8.91 -15.62 -14.80
CA PRO A 175 8.98 -17.06 -14.69
C PRO A 175 7.76 -17.57 -13.92
N GLN A 176 7.11 -18.60 -14.46
CA GLN A 176 6.04 -19.29 -13.73
C GLN A 176 6.68 -19.96 -12.51
N GLN A 177 6.25 -19.58 -11.31
CA GLN A 177 6.62 -20.25 -10.06
C GLN A 177 5.70 -21.45 -9.85
#